data_764f8d7e14802856effcb17db4e84262
#
_entry.id   764f8d7e14802856effcb17db4e84262
#
_cell.length_a   1.000
_cell.length_b   1.000
_cell.length_c   1.000
_cell.angle_alpha   90.00
_cell.angle_beta   90.00
_cell.angle_gamma   90.00
#
_symmetry.space_group_name_H-M   'P 1'
#
loop_
_entity.id
_entity.type
_entity.pdbx_description
1 polymer ?
#
loop_
_entity_poly.entity_id
_entity_poly.type
_entity_poly.pdbx_seq_one_letter_code
_entity_poly.pdbx_strand_id
1 'polypeptide(L)'
;ACDDDYFHDSGLANGRHDCTVWEYLHTDAYNWDSTILVIERAGLVDLFDGKDPACPEITFFGPTNISIMQFMYKTVDNDDKVMYERIEDIPVEMCRKMLLSHVLPKKMMKKDFDYENRGTLEGGTYIQALSGTELRVFRAKSSYMGIADIGAESLGIHALVNGYIVGIADIEMNNGIVHSLSYTYQFSEL
;
A
#
# COMPACT_ATOMS: atom_id res chain seq x y z
N ALA A 1 6.05 12.31 -17.99
CA ALA A 1 7.05 11.25 -17.81
C ALA A 1 7.67 11.41 -16.45
N CYS A 2 7.68 10.36 -15.62
CA CYS A 2 8.46 10.38 -14.40
C CYS A 2 9.94 10.43 -14.80
N ASP A 3 10.61 11.54 -14.52
CA ASP A 3 12.02 11.67 -14.83
C ASP A 3 12.88 10.86 -13.86
N ASP A 4 13.87 10.17 -14.42
CA ASP A 4 14.87 9.37 -13.69
C ASP A 4 15.92 10.23 -12.93
N ASP A 5 15.59 11.42 -12.48
CA ASP A 5 16.47 12.29 -11.68
C ASP A 5 16.79 11.78 -10.27
N TYR A 6 16.49 10.51 -10.02
CA TYR A 6 16.71 9.84 -8.73
C TYR A 6 18.20 9.71 -8.32
N PHE A 7 19.14 9.90 -9.25
CA PHE A 7 20.56 9.67 -8.99
C PHE A 7 21.43 10.93 -8.84
N HIS A 8 20.87 12.13 -8.87
CA HIS A 8 21.67 13.36 -8.82
C HIS A 8 21.46 14.24 -7.60
N ASP A 9 20.61 13.85 -6.65
CA ASP A 9 20.44 14.65 -5.45
C ASP A 9 21.34 14.10 -4.31
N SER A 10 22.12 15.00 -3.77
CA SER A 10 23.14 14.78 -2.75
C SER A 10 22.57 14.27 -1.41
N GLY A 11 22.02 13.04 -1.35
CA GLY A 11 21.76 12.31 -0.13
C GLY A 11 20.46 12.63 0.62
N LEU A 12 19.60 13.46 0.07
CA LEU A 12 18.19 13.57 0.48
C LEU A 12 17.35 12.92 -0.63
N ALA A 13 17.03 11.64 -0.47
CA ALA A 13 16.01 11.01 -1.30
C ALA A 13 14.70 11.79 -1.12
N ASN A 14 14.44 12.72 -2.01
CA ASN A 14 13.15 13.36 -2.11
C ASN A 14 12.19 12.27 -2.60
N GLY A 15 11.39 11.71 -1.71
CA GLY A 15 10.34 10.73 -2.05
C GLY A 15 9.21 11.35 -2.89
N ARG A 16 9.47 12.48 -3.58
CA ARG A 16 8.50 13.17 -4.41
C ARG A 16 8.80 12.98 -5.90
N HIS A 17 7.77 12.55 -6.62
CA HIS A 17 7.79 12.32 -8.05
C HIS A 17 6.78 13.25 -8.74
N ASP A 18 7.18 13.90 -9.84
CA ASP A 18 6.30 14.76 -10.63
C ASP A 18 5.52 13.97 -11.68
N CYS A 19 4.73 13.03 -11.17
CA CYS A 19 3.88 12.15 -11.97
C CYS A 19 2.66 11.72 -11.15
N THR A 20 1.72 11.00 -11.77
CA THR A 20 0.60 10.39 -11.06
C THR A 20 1.02 9.09 -10.35
N VAL A 21 0.19 8.60 -9.42
CA VAL A 21 0.41 7.27 -8.81
C VAL A 21 0.47 6.19 -9.87
N TRP A 22 -0.41 6.26 -10.88
CA TRP A 22 -0.43 5.30 -11.99
C TRP A 22 0.88 5.30 -12.77
N GLU A 23 1.38 6.47 -13.15
CA GLU A 23 2.66 6.61 -13.85
C GLU A 23 3.84 6.13 -13.00
N TYR A 24 3.84 6.45 -11.70
CA TYR A 24 4.86 5.99 -10.77
C TYR A 24 4.97 4.47 -10.72
N LEU A 25 3.86 3.76 -10.60
CA LEU A 25 3.87 2.29 -10.55
C LEU A 25 4.56 1.67 -11.79
N HIS A 26 4.48 2.31 -12.95
CA HIS A 26 5.15 1.84 -14.16
C HIS A 26 6.67 2.08 -14.19
N THR A 27 7.21 2.85 -13.25
CA THR A 27 8.67 3.10 -13.20
C THR A 27 9.45 1.95 -12.59
N ASP A 28 8.81 1.03 -11.87
CA ASP A 28 9.45 -0.08 -11.17
C ASP A 28 8.66 -1.39 -11.35
N ALA A 29 8.86 -2.02 -12.48
CA ALA A 29 8.24 -3.30 -12.84
C ALA A 29 8.54 -4.41 -11.82
N TYR A 30 9.73 -4.41 -11.23
CA TYR A 30 10.12 -5.42 -10.24
C TYR A 30 9.18 -5.45 -9.04
N ASN A 31 8.71 -4.30 -8.59
CA ASN A 31 7.82 -4.20 -7.44
C ASN A 31 6.34 -4.16 -7.79
N TRP A 32 5.94 -3.65 -8.97
CA TRP A 32 4.57 -3.23 -9.23
C TRP A 32 3.86 -3.87 -10.43
N ASP A 33 4.52 -4.67 -11.27
CA ASP A 33 3.89 -5.25 -12.48
C ASP A 33 2.58 -5.98 -12.17
N SER A 34 2.57 -6.84 -11.15
CA SER A 34 1.36 -7.57 -10.76
C SER A 34 0.29 -6.64 -10.19
N THR A 35 0.70 -5.60 -9.45
CA THR A 35 -0.20 -4.58 -8.89
C THR A 35 -0.87 -3.78 -10.01
N ILE A 36 -0.12 -3.40 -11.05
CA ILE A 36 -0.64 -2.73 -12.25
C ILE A 36 -1.72 -3.60 -12.90
N LEU A 37 -1.43 -4.89 -13.14
CA LEU A 37 -2.39 -5.81 -13.74
C LEU A 37 -3.67 -5.98 -12.89
N VAL A 38 -3.54 -5.99 -11.56
CA VAL A 38 -4.71 -6.04 -10.66
C VAL A 38 -5.51 -4.74 -10.73
N ILE A 39 -4.87 -3.57 -10.83
CA ILE A 39 -5.54 -2.26 -10.99
C ILE A 39 -6.31 -2.22 -12.32
N GLU A 40 -5.69 -2.67 -13.41
CA GLU A 40 -6.33 -2.77 -14.72
C GLU A 40 -7.52 -3.74 -14.68
N ARG A 41 -7.32 -4.93 -14.11
CA ARG A 41 -8.38 -5.95 -13.95
C ARG A 41 -9.58 -5.42 -13.17
N ALA A 42 -9.33 -4.63 -12.12
CA ALA A 42 -10.35 -4.00 -11.29
C ALA A 42 -11.06 -2.82 -11.96
N GLY A 43 -10.55 -2.31 -13.09
CA GLY A 43 -11.07 -1.11 -13.74
C GLY A 43 -10.89 0.16 -12.92
N LEU A 44 -9.74 0.29 -12.22
CA LEU A 44 -9.46 1.39 -11.31
C LEU A 44 -8.36 2.33 -11.80
N VAL A 45 -7.95 2.24 -13.07
CA VAL A 45 -6.88 3.08 -13.64
C VAL A 45 -7.15 4.58 -13.42
N ASP A 46 -8.36 5.05 -13.67
CA ASP A 46 -8.71 6.47 -13.51
C ASP A 46 -8.55 6.95 -12.06
N LEU A 47 -8.81 6.10 -11.08
CA LEU A 47 -8.59 6.40 -9.66
C LEU A 47 -7.10 6.63 -9.37
N PHE A 48 -6.24 5.75 -9.86
CA PHE A 48 -4.80 5.83 -9.65
C PHE A 48 -4.13 6.92 -10.49
N ASP A 49 -4.72 7.27 -11.60
CA ASP A 49 -4.25 8.35 -12.49
C ASP A 49 -4.80 9.74 -12.12
N GLY A 50 -5.57 9.83 -11.03
CA GLY A 50 -6.14 11.10 -10.56
C GLY A 50 -7.24 11.68 -11.46
N LYS A 51 -7.83 10.85 -12.31
CA LYS A 51 -8.90 11.23 -13.24
C LYS A 51 -10.30 10.96 -12.69
N ASP A 52 -10.41 10.30 -11.54
CA ASP A 52 -11.69 10.09 -10.86
C ASP A 52 -12.09 11.38 -10.13
N PRO A 53 -13.14 12.11 -10.56
CA PRO A 53 -13.54 13.37 -9.94
C PRO A 53 -14.10 13.19 -8.52
N ALA A 54 -14.54 12.00 -8.17
CA ALA A 54 -15.04 11.70 -6.82
C ALA A 54 -13.89 11.48 -5.83
N CYS A 55 -12.70 11.13 -6.32
CA CYS A 55 -11.53 10.84 -5.49
C CYS A 55 -10.24 11.27 -6.23
N PRO A 56 -9.99 12.60 -6.35
CA PRO A 56 -8.86 13.11 -7.13
C PRO A 56 -7.50 12.88 -6.47
N GLU A 57 -7.49 12.58 -5.17
CA GLU A 57 -6.27 12.33 -4.40
C GLU A 57 -6.43 11.07 -3.55
N ILE A 58 -5.37 10.26 -3.47
CA ILE A 58 -5.39 9.00 -2.74
C ILE A 58 -4.15 8.80 -1.87
N THR A 59 -4.29 7.96 -0.86
CA THR A 59 -3.17 7.24 -0.24
C THR A 59 -3.32 5.77 -0.54
N PHE A 60 -2.30 5.17 -1.11
CA PHE A 60 -2.29 3.78 -1.49
C PHE A 60 -1.30 2.98 -0.63
N PHE A 61 -1.81 2.03 0.13
CA PHE A 61 -0.99 1.02 0.80
C PHE A 61 -0.72 -0.11 -0.18
N GLY A 62 0.37 0.03 -0.95
CA GLY A 62 0.63 -0.79 -2.13
C GLY A 62 1.12 -2.20 -1.79
N PRO A 63 0.34 -3.24 -2.11
CA PRO A 63 0.85 -4.61 -2.14
C PRO A 63 1.82 -4.77 -3.31
N THR A 64 2.98 -5.36 -3.05
CA THR A 64 3.99 -5.59 -4.09
C THR A 64 3.69 -6.86 -4.91
N ASN A 65 4.46 -7.09 -5.98
CA ASN A 65 4.39 -8.33 -6.76
C ASN A 65 4.41 -9.58 -5.89
N ILE A 66 5.29 -9.60 -4.86
CA ILE A 66 5.41 -10.74 -3.95
C ILE A 66 4.10 -10.97 -3.18
N SER A 67 3.45 -9.90 -2.71
CA SER A 67 2.17 -9.98 -1.99
C SER A 67 1.07 -10.59 -2.86
N ILE A 68 1.00 -10.18 -4.12
CA ILE A 68 0.00 -10.70 -5.07
C ILE A 68 0.30 -12.14 -5.46
N MET A 69 1.56 -12.47 -5.73
CA MET A 69 1.97 -13.85 -6.02
C MET A 69 1.67 -14.79 -4.84
N GLN A 70 1.93 -14.36 -3.60
CA GLN A 70 1.62 -15.15 -2.41
C GLN A 70 0.12 -15.40 -2.27
N PHE A 71 -0.70 -14.38 -2.53
CA PHE A 71 -2.15 -14.53 -2.53
C PHE A 71 -2.59 -15.59 -3.57
N MET A 72 -2.14 -15.49 -4.80
CA MET A 72 -2.51 -16.43 -5.87
C MET A 72 -2.06 -17.84 -5.52
N TYR A 73 -0.81 -18.02 -5.09
CA TYR A 73 -0.24 -19.32 -4.76
C TYR A 73 -0.92 -20.00 -3.57
N LYS A 74 -1.33 -19.24 -2.56
CA LYS A 74 -1.99 -19.77 -1.35
C LYS A 74 -3.50 -19.96 -1.51
N THR A 75 -4.10 -19.38 -2.55
CA THR A 75 -5.52 -19.56 -2.81
C THR A 75 -5.73 -20.85 -3.59
N VAL A 76 -6.13 -21.88 -2.86
CA VAL A 76 -6.33 -23.23 -3.40
C VAL A 76 -7.78 -23.68 -3.25
N ASP A 77 -8.21 -24.61 -4.08
CA ASP A 77 -9.50 -25.28 -3.99
C ASP A 77 -9.50 -26.43 -2.95
N ASN A 78 -10.58 -27.18 -2.88
CA ASN A 78 -10.72 -28.30 -1.95
C ASN A 78 -9.77 -29.48 -2.24
N ASP A 79 -9.15 -29.50 -3.41
CA ASP A 79 -8.20 -30.53 -3.85
C ASP A 79 -6.74 -30.02 -3.80
N ASP A 80 -6.49 -28.93 -3.07
CA ASP A 80 -5.19 -28.24 -2.95
C ASP A 80 -4.61 -27.73 -4.28
N LYS A 81 -5.46 -27.49 -5.29
CA LYS A 81 -5.04 -26.89 -6.57
C LYS A 81 -5.16 -25.38 -6.52
N VAL A 82 -4.15 -24.69 -7.03
CA VAL A 82 -4.16 -23.24 -7.17
C VAL A 82 -5.37 -22.80 -8.00
N MET A 83 -6.17 -21.88 -7.44
CA MET A 83 -7.39 -21.39 -8.09
C MET A 83 -7.10 -20.34 -9.16
N TYR A 84 -6.06 -19.55 -8.97
CA TYR A 84 -5.70 -18.44 -9.85
C TYR A 84 -4.26 -18.61 -10.34
N GLU A 85 -4.09 -19.08 -11.56
CA GLU A 85 -2.75 -19.20 -12.17
C GLU A 85 -2.27 -17.88 -12.76
N ARG A 86 -3.21 -17.01 -13.13
CA ARG A 86 -2.96 -15.68 -13.70
C ARG A 86 -3.89 -14.66 -13.05
N ILE A 87 -3.52 -13.39 -13.13
CA ILE A 87 -4.34 -12.30 -12.57
C ILE A 87 -5.71 -12.22 -13.25
N GLU A 88 -5.79 -12.55 -14.53
CA GLU A 88 -7.04 -12.60 -15.27
C GLU A 88 -8.04 -13.65 -14.75
N ASP A 89 -7.56 -14.64 -14.01
CA ASP A 89 -8.42 -15.68 -13.42
C ASP A 89 -9.13 -15.17 -12.14
N ILE A 90 -8.60 -14.12 -11.50
CA ILE A 90 -9.20 -13.52 -10.31
C ILE A 90 -10.48 -12.79 -10.69
N PRO A 91 -11.62 -13.02 -10.00
CA PRO A 91 -12.85 -12.29 -10.27
C PRO A 91 -12.66 -10.77 -10.15
N VAL A 92 -13.21 -10.02 -11.12
CA VAL A 92 -13.08 -8.54 -11.19
C VAL A 92 -13.51 -7.88 -9.88
N GLU A 93 -14.65 -8.28 -9.34
CA GLU A 93 -15.20 -7.72 -8.09
C GLU A 93 -14.30 -8.02 -6.88
N MET A 94 -13.62 -9.16 -6.89
CA MET A 94 -12.64 -9.49 -5.86
C MET A 94 -11.41 -8.57 -5.96
N CYS A 95 -10.83 -8.42 -7.15
CA CYS A 95 -9.73 -7.47 -7.39
C CYS A 95 -10.11 -6.07 -6.94
N ARG A 96 -11.30 -5.63 -7.33
CA ARG A 96 -11.82 -4.30 -6.99
C ARG A 96 -11.98 -4.09 -5.49
N LYS A 97 -12.65 -5.01 -4.81
CA LYS A 97 -12.86 -4.93 -3.35
C LYS A 97 -11.55 -4.92 -2.60
N MET A 98 -10.64 -5.83 -2.95
CA MET A 98 -9.33 -5.95 -2.30
C MET A 98 -8.50 -4.68 -2.49
N LEU A 99 -8.39 -4.16 -3.74
CA LEU A 99 -7.66 -2.90 -3.99
C LEU A 99 -8.26 -1.71 -3.25
N LEU A 100 -9.58 -1.56 -3.26
CA LEU A 100 -10.23 -0.44 -2.58
C LEU A 100 -10.06 -0.49 -1.04
N SER A 101 -9.77 -1.68 -0.48
CA SER A 101 -9.38 -1.80 0.94
C SER A 101 -7.99 -1.24 1.23
N HIS A 102 -7.16 -1.03 0.21
CA HIS A 102 -5.81 -0.48 0.32
C HIS A 102 -5.73 1.03 0.01
N VAL A 103 -6.87 1.67 -0.28
CA VAL A 103 -6.89 3.07 -0.74
C VAL A 103 -7.69 3.94 0.22
N LEU A 104 -7.06 5.03 0.68
CA LEU A 104 -7.73 6.12 1.40
C LEU A 104 -8.08 7.26 0.43
N PRO A 105 -9.22 7.95 0.63
CA PRO A 105 -9.70 9.02 -0.26
C PRO A 105 -9.06 10.39 0.01
N LYS A 106 -7.78 10.42 0.33
CA LYS A 106 -6.99 11.65 0.56
C LYS A 106 -5.50 11.35 0.64
N LYS A 107 -4.66 12.35 0.44
CA LYS A 107 -3.21 12.24 0.65
C LYS A 107 -2.89 12.26 2.15
N MET A 108 -2.17 11.24 2.62
CA MET A 108 -1.67 11.16 4.00
C MET A 108 -0.25 10.63 4.03
N MET A 109 0.66 11.45 4.53
CA MET A 109 2.04 11.07 4.82
C MET A 109 2.11 10.34 6.17
N LYS A 110 3.21 9.63 6.43
CA LYS A 110 3.44 8.96 7.72
C LYS A 110 3.21 9.90 8.92
N LYS A 111 3.63 11.15 8.82
CA LYS A 111 3.46 12.17 9.87
C LYS A 111 2.01 12.52 10.21
N ASP A 112 1.07 12.24 9.29
CA ASP A 112 -0.35 12.56 9.46
C ASP A 112 -1.11 11.49 10.25
N PHE A 113 -0.46 10.37 10.57
CA PHE A 113 -1.00 9.31 11.41
C PHE A 113 -0.51 9.45 12.86
N ASP A 114 -1.36 9.07 13.81
CA ASP A 114 -1.03 9.08 15.23
C ASP A 114 -0.14 7.90 15.63
N TYR A 115 0.51 8.03 16.78
CA TYR A 115 1.28 6.94 17.36
C TYR A 115 0.38 5.89 17.99
N GLU A 116 0.81 4.63 17.92
CA GLU A 116 0.20 3.58 18.73
C GLU A 116 0.50 3.76 20.22
N ASN A 117 -0.36 3.23 21.05
CA ASN A 117 -0.08 3.05 22.48
C ASN A 117 0.80 1.81 22.62
N ARG A 118 2.08 2.04 22.88
CA ARG A 118 3.10 0.99 22.88
C ARG A 118 2.69 -0.21 23.76
N GLY A 119 2.85 -1.40 23.20
CA GLY A 119 2.52 -2.66 23.88
C GLY A 119 1.03 -2.98 23.95
N THR A 120 0.21 -2.20 23.24
CA THR A 120 -1.23 -2.42 23.09
C THR A 120 -1.60 -2.48 21.62
N LEU A 121 -2.82 -2.93 21.31
CA LEU A 121 -3.40 -2.81 19.96
C LEU A 121 -4.25 -1.52 19.82
N GLU A 122 -3.99 -0.54 20.65
CA GLU A 122 -4.74 0.72 20.72
C GLU A 122 -3.90 1.90 20.19
N GLY A 123 -4.55 3.03 19.96
CA GLY A 123 -3.94 4.22 19.40
C GLY A 123 -3.75 4.12 17.89
N GLY A 124 -3.08 5.10 17.30
CA GLY A 124 -3.05 5.28 15.86
C GLY A 124 -4.31 5.97 15.33
N THR A 125 -4.43 6.06 14.03
CA THR A 125 -5.53 6.72 13.33
C THR A 125 -6.46 5.66 12.75
N TYR A 126 -7.75 5.73 13.10
CA TYR A 126 -8.79 4.88 12.51
C TYR A 126 -9.41 5.62 11.33
N ILE A 127 -9.43 4.99 10.18
CA ILE A 127 -9.88 5.60 8.94
C ILE A 127 -10.50 4.56 8.01
N GLN A 128 -11.55 4.94 7.29
CA GLN A 128 -12.18 4.06 6.32
C GLN A 128 -11.46 4.12 4.97
N ALA A 129 -11.15 2.94 4.44
CA ALA A 129 -10.72 2.76 3.06
C ALA A 129 -11.91 2.96 2.09
N LEU A 130 -11.62 3.08 0.80
CA LEU A 130 -12.67 3.23 -0.23
C LEU A 130 -13.60 2.02 -0.34
N SER A 131 -13.19 0.84 0.12
CA SER A 131 -14.06 -0.34 0.25
C SER A 131 -15.08 -0.24 1.38
N GLY A 132 -14.92 0.74 2.28
CA GLY A 132 -15.66 0.82 3.55
C GLY A 132 -15.01 0.06 4.69
N THR A 133 -13.90 -0.66 4.46
CA THR A 133 -13.14 -1.32 5.51
C THR A 133 -12.51 -0.27 6.43
N GLU A 134 -12.68 -0.42 7.75
CA GLU A 134 -11.97 0.41 8.71
C GLU A 134 -10.53 -0.10 8.88
N LEU A 135 -9.59 0.79 8.68
CA LEU A 135 -8.17 0.56 8.89
C LEU A 135 -7.69 1.32 10.12
N ARG A 136 -6.81 0.70 10.89
CA ARG A 136 -6.00 1.36 11.90
C ARG A 136 -4.60 1.54 11.36
N VAL A 137 -4.20 2.77 11.11
CA VAL A 137 -2.85 3.12 10.65
C VAL A 137 -2.12 3.84 11.76
N PHE A 138 -0.89 3.43 12.07
CA PHE A 138 -0.21 3.94 13.25
C PHE A 138 1.29 4.10 13.01
N ARG A 139 1.87 5.07 13.70
CA ARG A 139 3.33 5.20 13.84
C ARG A 139 3.80 4.43 15.07
N ALA A 140 4.94 3.79 14.95
CA ALA A 140 5.62 3.14 16.06
C ALA A 140 7.09 3.52 16.08
N LYS A 141 7.69 3.66 17.27
CA LYS A 141 9.12 3.86 17.45
C LYS A 141 9.74 2.61 18.03
N SER A 142 10.83 2.16 17.41
CA SER A 142 11.59 1.04 17.96
C SER A 142 12.42 1.47 19.18
N SER A 143 12.86 0.49 19.96
CA SER A 143 13.86 0.72 21.00
C SER A 143 15.26 0.80 20.38
N TYR A 144 16.12 1.64 20.94
CA TYR A 144 17.52 1.71 20.59
C TYR A 144 18.37 1.63 21.85
N MET A 145 19.36 0.75 21.87
CA MET A 145 20.25 0.51 23.02
C MET A 145 19.50 0.28 24.36
N GLY A 146 18.35 -0.39 24.30
CA GLY A 146 17.52 -0.66 25.48
C GLY A 146 16.64 0.51 25.94
N ILE A 147 16.73 1.66 25.29
CA ILE A 147 15.86 2.81 25.58
C ILE A 147 14.67 2.76 24.62
N ALA A 148 13.48 2.81 25.17
CA ALA A 148 12.24 2.77 24.44
C ALA A 148 11.99 4.07 23.64
N ASP A 149 11.35 3.95 22.47
CA ASP A 149 10.81 5.06 21.68
C ASP A 149 11.82 6.09 21.14
N ILE A 150 13.12 5.73 21.08
CA ILE A 150 14.16 6.57 20.49
C ILE A 150 14.77 6.00 19.21
N GLY A 151 14.35 4.80 18.81
CA GLY A 151 14.80 4.16 17.58
C GLY A 151 14.06 4.66 16.33
N ALA A 152 14.29 3.98 15.22
CA ALA A 152 13.67 4.31 13.95
C ALA A 152 12.15 4.26 14.05
N GLU A 153 11.51 5.23 13.39
CA GLU A 153 10.06 5.31 13.28
C GLU A 153 9.57 4.49 12.10
N SER A 154 8.60 3.64 12.35
CA SER A 154 7.92 2.84 11.34
C SER A 154 6.45 3.24 11.20
N LEU A 155 5.86 2.89 10.07
CA LEU A 155 4.42 2.96 9.83
C LEU A 155 3.87 1.53 9.80
N GLY A 156 2.80 1.29 10.54
CA GLY A 156 2.07 0.02 10.55
C GLY A 156 0.63 0.23 10.10
N ILE A 157 0.04 -0.81 9.53
CA ILE A 157 -1.36 -0.84 9.14
C ILE A 157 -2.01 -2.11 9.68
N HIS A 158 -3.25 -1.99 10.12
CA HIS A 158 -3.99 -3.07 10.75
C HIS A 158 -5.46 -3.02 10.30
N ALA A 159 -5.96 -4.15 9.85
CA ALA A 159 -7.39 -4.37 9.63
C ALA A 159 -7.80 -5.61 10.41
N LEU A 160 -8.81 -5.49 11.25
CA LEU A 160 -9.37 -6.54 12.10
C LEU A 160 -8.37 -7.13 13.12
N VAL A 161 -7.54 -8.11 12.75
CA VAL A 161 -6.74 -8.90 13.70
C VAL A 161 -5.23 -8.84 13.42
N ASN A 162 -4.82 -8.67 12.17
CA ASN A 162 -3.43 -8.74 11.77
C ASN A 162 -2.84 -7.34 11.53
N GLY A 163 -1.63 -7.11 12.03
CA GLY A 163 -0.89 -5.87 11.78
C GLY A 163 0.27 -6.11 10.82
N TYR A 164 0.46 -5.20 9.89
CA TYR A 164 1.53 -5.26 8.89
C TYR A 164 2.40 -4.01 8.97
N ILE A 165 3.66 -4.18 8.62
CA ILE A 165 4.62 -3.08 8.56
C ILE A 165 4.65 -2.57 7.12
N VAL A 166 4.61 -1.24 6.98
CA VAL A 166 4.93 -0.57 5.73
C VAL A 166 6.45 -0.67 5.52
N GLY A 167 6.85 -1.20 4.38
CA GLY A 167 8.26 -1.36 4.02
C GLY A 167 8.91 -0.01 3.68
N ILE A 168 8.28 0.74 2.78
CA ILE A 168 8.71 2.08 2.35
C ILE A 168 7.50 3.01 2.45
N ALA A 169 7.64 4.07 3.24
CA ALA A 169 6.59 5.08 3.42
C ALA A 169 6.91 6.37 2.68
N ASP A 170 5.87 7.20 2.51
CA ASP A 170 5.99 8.59 2.06
C ASP A 170 6.53 8.78 0.63
N ILE A 171 6.19 7.89 -0.29
CA ILE A 171 6.45 8.12 -1.71
C ILE A 171 5.35 9.04 -2.24
N GLU A 172 5.68 10.29 -2.53
CA GLU A 172 4.71 11.32 -2.90
C GLU A 172 4.65 11.53 -4.41
N MET A 173 3.44 11.53 -4.96
CA MET A 173 3.12 11.90 -6.34
C MET A 173 2.12 13.05 -6.38
N ASN A 174 1.84 13.55 -7.60
CA ASN A 174 0.95 14.70 -7.78
C ASN A 174 -0.45 14.46 -7.21
N ASN A 175 -1.00 13.27 -7.42
CA ASN A 175 -2.34 12.88 -6.99
C ASN A 175 -2.37 11.89 -5.82
N GLY A 176 -1.25 11.59 -5.20
CA GLY A 176 -1.30 10.59 -4.12
C GLY A 176 -0.01 10.37 -3.36
N ILE A 177 -0.14 9.54 -2.33
CA ILE A 177 0.96 9.00 -1.55
C ILE A 177 0.93 7.47 -1.69
N VAL A 178 2.08 6.85 -1.91
CA VAL A 178 2.25 5.40 -1.85
C VAL A 178 3.04 5.03 -0.61
N HIS A 179 2.48 4.11 0.16
CA HIS A 179 3.15 3.39 1.23
C HIS A 179 3.26 1.93 0.80
N SER A 180 4.46 1.52 0.39
CA SER A 180 4.70 0.13 -0.03
C SER A 180 4.61 -0.81 1.17
N LEU A 181 3.74 -1.80 1.11
CA LEU A 181 3.63 -2.82 2.15
C LEU A 181 4.84 -3.74 2.15
N SER A 182 5.17 -4.28 3.32
CA SER A 182 6.24 -5.26 3.46
C SER A 182 5.98 -6.50 2.60
N TYR A 183 7.04 -7.12 2.11
CA TYR A 183 6.96 -8.37 1.36
C TYR A 183 6.34 -9.54 2.16
N THR A 184 6.18 -9.40 3.47
CA THR A 184 5.47 -10.39 4.30
C THR A 184 3.96 -10.26 4.22
N TYR A 185 3.45 -9.15 3.69
CA TYR A 185 2.02 -8.92 3.51
C TYR A 185 1.47 -9.79 2.39
N GLN A 186 0.35 -10.45 2.63
CA GLN A 186 -0.42 -11.16 1.61
C GLN A 186 -1.59 -10.30 1.15
N PHE A 187 -1.71 -10.08 -0.16
CA PHE A 187 -2.85 -9.37 -0.75
C PHE A 187 -4.15 -10.06 -0.33
N SER A 188 -5.14 -9.40 0.11
CA SER A 188 -6.41 -9.82 0.69
C SER A 188 -6.55 -9.71 2.21
N GLU A 189 -5.48 -9.43 2.92
CA GLU A 189 -5.53 -9.41 4.39
C GLU A 189 -6.00 -8.07 4.99
N LEU A 190 -6.17 -7.02 4.15
CA LEU A 190 -6.82 -5.76 4.53
C LEU A 190 -8.29 -5.73 4.17
#